data_86524f440b5c71a959debcae205a3b51
#
_entry.id   86524f440b5c71a959debcae205a3b51
#
_cell.length_a   1.000
_cell.length_b   1.000
_cell.length_c   1.000
_cell.angle_alpha   90.00
_cell.angle_beta   90.00
_cell.angle_gamma   90.00
#
_symmetry.space_group_name_H-M   'P 1'
#
loop_
_entity.id
_entity.type
_entity.pdbx_description
1 polymer ?
#
loop_
_entity_poly.entity_id
_entity_poly.type
_entity_poly.pdbx_seq_one_letter_code
_entity_poly.pdbx_strand_id
1 'polypeptide(L)'
;LCERTGAILKVIPMNQEGELILSEYDKLLSVRTKLVFVNHISNALGTINPIKNIIDKAHQVGAAVLVDGAQACPHLQPDVQALDVDFYVASAHKMCGPTGVGMLYGKESWLRTLPPYQGGGEMIAEVTFEKTTYADLPHKFEAGTPNICGGIAFGAAIEYMNSIGFEAIAKYEHELLDYATQKLLEIDGLKIYGTSEQKTSVI
;
A
#
# COMPACT_ATOMS: atom_id res chain seq x y z
N LEU A 1 -4.91 4.90 -16.86
CA LEU A 1 -6.26 4.95 -16.26
C LEU A 1 -6.95 6.28 -16.57
N CYS A 2 -6.33 7.41 -16.23
CA CYS A 2 -6.91 8.74 -16.43
C CYS A 2 -7.32 9.00 -17.88
N GLU A 3 -6.47 8.67 -18.87
CA GLU A 3 -6.81 8.78 -20.30
C GLU A 3 -8.06 7.98 -20.68
N ARG A 4 -8.25 6.79 -20.09
CA ARG A 4 -9.41 5.92 -20.38
C ARG A 4 -10.69 6.37 -19.71
N THR A 5 -10.61 7.04 -18.57
CA THR A 5 -11.77 7.43 -17.76
C THR A 5 -12.10 8.91 -17.83
N GLY A 6 -11.25 9.73 -18.46
CA GLY A 6 -11.36 11.18 -18.44
C GLY A 6 -11.05 11.82 -17.07
N ALA A 7 -10.51 11.05 -16.13
CA ALA A 7 -10.10 11.56 -14.83
C ALA A 7 -8.85 12.44 -14.96
N ILE A 8 -8.76 13.47 -14.14
CA ILE A 8 -7.61 14.37 -14.09
C ILE A 8 -6.66 13.89 -12.98
N LEU A 9 -5.45 13.54 -13.37
CA LEU A 9 -4.37 13.23 -12.42
C LEU A 9 -3.82 14.53 -11.84
N LYS A 10 -3.78 14.60 -10.50
CA LYS A 10 -3.06 15.62 -9.75
C LYS A 10 -1.99 14.95 -8.90
N VAL A 11 -0.80 15.52 -8.87
CA VAL A 11 0.35 14.96 -8.15
C VAL A 11 0.64 15.80 -6.92
N ILE A 12 0.75 15.15 -5.76
CA ILE A 12 1.21 15.79 -4.53
C ILE A 12 2.71 16.03 -4.68
N PRO A 13 3.18 17.29 -4.63
CA PRO A 13 4.60 17.55 -4.74
C PRO A 13 5.35 17.10 -3.47
N MET A 14 6.65 16.92 -3.63
CA MET A 14 7.52 16.52 -2.54
C MET A 14 8.65 17.54 -2.40
N ASN A 15 9.18 17.68 -1.17
CA ASN A 15 10.31 18.55 -0.86
C ASN A 15 11.66 17.88 -1.20
N GLN A 16 12.75 18.56 -0.87
CA GLN A 16 14.11 18.05 -1.16
C GLN A 16 14.52 16.88 -0.24
N GLU A 17 13.92 16.80 0.94
CA GLU A 17 14.10 15.73 1.90
C GLU A 17 13.35 14.44 1.49
N GLY A 18 12.46 14.54 0.48
CA GLY A 18 11.66 13.42 -0.02
C GLY A 18 10.33 13.24 0.71
N GLU A 19 9.82 14.28 1.37
CA GLU A 19 8.55 14.28 2.08
C GLU A 19 7.44 14.91 1.24
N LEU A 20 6.22 14.38 1.34
CA LEU A 20 5.05 14.97 0.69
C LEU A 20 4.71 16.34 1.29
N ILE A 21 4.52 17.35 0.45
CA ILE A 21 4.15 18.70 0.89
C ILE A 21 2.64 18.73 1.18
N LEU A 22 2.27 18.51 2.45
CA LEU A 22 0.86 18.39 2.85
C LEU A 22 0.06 19.68 2.65
N SER A 23 0.68 20.84 2.70
CA SER A 23 0.01 22.11 2.39
C SER A 23 -0.38 22.23 0.92
N GLU A 24 0.35 21.60 0.02
CA GLU A 24 -0.04 21.49 -1.40
C GLU A 24 -1.08 20.41 -1.59
N TYR A 25 -0.99 19.29 -0.86
CA TYR A 25 -2.05 18.27 -0.86
C TYR A 25 -3.42 18.87 -0.50
N ASP A 26 -3.48 19.72 0.54
CA ASP A 26 -4.70 20.42 0.95
C ASP A 26 -5.33 21.25 -0.19
N LYS A 27 -4.50 21.92 -0.98
CA LYS A 27 -4.96 22.71 -2.15
C LYS A 27 -5.44 21.84 -3.32
N LEU A 28 -4.97 20.59 -3.42
CA LEU A 28 -5.36 19.66 -4.48
C LEU A 28 -6.71 19.01 -4.20
N LEU A 29 -7.09 18.87 -2.92
CA LEU A 29 -8.37 18.27 -2.52
C LEU A 29 -9.56 19.15 -2.87
N SER A 30 -10.64 18.51 -3.27
CA SER A 30 -11.93 19.16 -3.52
C SER A 30 -13.05 18.12 -3.53
N VAL A 31 -14.29 18.54 -3.55
CA VAL A 31 -15.48 17.65 -3.70
C VAL A 31 -15.47 16.85 -5.03
N ARG A 32 -14.61 17.23 -5.97
CA ARG A 32 -14.38 16.50 -7.22
C ARG A 32 -13.33 15.38 -7.07
N THR A 33 -12.54 15.38 -6.01
CA THR A 33 -11.56 14.31 -5.74
C THR A 33 -12.32 13.01 -5.49
N LYS A 34 -11.98 11.96 -6.23
CA LYS A 34 -12.63 10.64 -6.12
C LYS A 34 -11.75 9.61 -5.46
N LEU A 35 -10.45 9.67 -5.73
CA LEU A 35 -9.49 8.72 -5.22
C LEU A 35 -8.18 9.44 -4.89
N VAL A 36 -7.62 9.13 -3.73
CA VAL A 36 -6.24 9.43 -3.37
C VAL A 36 -5.47 8.13 -3.38
N PHE A 37 -4.36 8.11 -4.12
CA PHE A 37 -3.44 6.98 -4.14
C PHE A 37 -2.11 7.44 -3.58
N VAL A 38 -1.60 6.74 -2.58
CA VAL A 38 -0.34 7.09 -1.91
C VAL A 38 0.38 5.84 -1.40
N ASN A 39 1.70 5.81 -1.46
CA ASN A 39 2.48 4.79 -0.79
C ASN A 39 2.63 5.11 0.71
N HIS A 40 2.58 4.09 1.56
CA HIS A 40 2.83 4.25 2.99
C HIS A 40 4.30 4.55 3.25
N ILE A 41 5.19 3.80 2.58
CA ILE A 41 6.63 4.02 2.59
C ILE A 41 7.13 4.10 1.16
N SER A 42 7.98 5.09 0.88
CA SER A 42 8.62 5.22 -0.42
C SER A 42 9.63 4.09 -0.66
N ASN A 43 9.48 3.39 -1.77
CA ASN A 43 10.43 2.36 -2.17
C ASN A 43 11.77 2.92 -2.68
N ALA A 44 11.82 4.19 -3.03
CA ALA A 44 13.01 4.86 -3.54
C ALA A 44 13.76 5.64 -2.47
N LEU A 45 13.05 6.24 -1.52
CA LEU A 45 13.63 7.16 -0.54
C LEU A 45 13.51 6.66 0.91
N GLY A 46 12.70 5.63 1.15
CA GLY A 46 12.41 5.11 2.49
C GLY A 46 11.49 5.99 3.33
N THR A 47 11.10 7.17 2.87
CA THR A 47 10.25 8.11 3.60
C THR A 47 8.94 7.45 4.02
N ILE A 48 8.59 7.55 5.30
CA ILE A 48 7.31 7.10 5.87
C ILE A 48 6.31 8.25 5.73
N ASN A 49 5.28 8.07 4.92
CA ASN A 49 4.27 9.08 4.70
C ASN A 49 3.24 9.12 5.85
N PRO A 50 2.72 10.29 6.23
CA PRO A 50 1.74 10.46 7.31
C PRO A 50 0.34 10.04 6.86
N ILE A 51 0.15 8.72 6.63
CA ILE A 51 -1.02 8.13 5.97
C ILE A 51 -2.32 8.48 6.68
N LYS A 52 -2.34 8.44 8.02
CA LYS A 52 -3.57 8.77 8.77
C LYS A 52 -4.07 10.19 8.48
N ASN A 53 -3.16 11.16 8.45
CA ASN A 53 -3.51 12.54 8.13
C ASN A 53 -4.02 12.68 6.68
N ILE A 54 -3.37 11.97 5.73
CA ILE A 54 -3.79 11.98 4.33
C ILE A 54 -5.18 11.37 4.16
N ILE A 55 -5.47 10.26 4.83
CA ILE A 55 -6.78 9.59 4.82
C ILE A 55 -7.86 10.51 5.39
N ASP A 56 -7.62 11.09 6.58
CA ASP A 56 -8.61 11.93 7.24
C ASP A 56 -9.02 13.13 6.38
N LYS A 57 -8.04 13.78 5.73
CA LYS A 57 -8.29 14.90 4.81
C LYS A 57 -9.03 14.48 3.54
N ALA A 58 -8.68 13.32 2.97
CA ALA A 58 -9.39 12.78 1.80
C ALA A 58 -10.86 12.49 2.13
N HIS A 59 -11.12 11.87 3.28
CA HIS A 59 -12.47 11.55 3.73
C HIS A 59 -13.33 12.80 3.98
N GLN A 60 -12.73 13.92 4.43
CA GLN A 60 -13.47 15.20 4.60
C GLN A 60 -14.08 15.71 3.29
N VAL A 61 -13.51 15.36 2.14
CA VAL A 61 -14.05 15.72 0.82
C VAL A 61 -14.79 14.57 0.12
N GLY A 62 -14.95 13.43 0.80
CA GLY A 62 -15.64 12.24 0.27
C GLY A 62 -14.82 11.44 -0.72
N ALA A 63 -13.49 11.56 -0.71
CA ALA A 63 -12.59 10.78 -1.56
C ALA A 63 -12.17 9.48 -0.87
N ALA A 64 -12.19 8.36 -1.62
CA ALA A 64 -11.61 7.11 -1.16
C ALA A 64 -10.08 7.16 -1.18
N VAL A 65 -9.43 6.36 -0.33
CA VAL A 65 -7.97 6.28 -0.28
C VAL A 65 -7.49 4.86 -0.49
N LEU A 66 -6.57 4.69 -1.46
CA LEU A 66 -5.82 3.47 -1.66
C LEU A 66 -4.37 3.69 -1.23
N VAL A 67 -3.92 2.89 -0.28
CA VAL A 67 -2.55 2.93 0.24
C VAL A 67 -1.74 1.76 -0.29
N ASP A 68 -0.62 2.05 -0.94
CA ASP A 68 0.39 1.05 -1.26
C ASP A 68 1.25 0.79 -0.02
N GLY A 69 0.99 -0.34 0.62
CA GLY A 69 1.71 -0.84 1.79
C GLY A 69 2.81 -1.84 1.47
N ALA A 70 3.10 -2.07 0.18
CA ALA A 70 4.06 -3.11 -0.21
C ALA A 70 5.45 -2.91 0.42
N GLN A 71 5.86 -1.67 0.62
CA GLN A 71 7.11 -1.35 1.32
C GLN A 71 6.91 -1.17 2.83
N ALA A 72 5.69 -0.93 3.30
CA ALA A 72 5.43 -0.70 4.72
C ALA A 72 5.28 -2.00 5.52
N CYS A 73 4.55 -2.98 4.98
CA CYS A 73 4.26 -4.23 5.68
C CYS A 73 5.48 -5.02 6.16
N PRO A 74 6.66 -5.03 5.49
CA PRO A 74 7.85 -5.68 6.04
C PRO A 74 8.48 -4.93 7.22
N HIS A 75 8.26 -3.63 7.36
CA HIS A 75 8.92 -2.77 8.36
C HIS A 75 7.98 -2.32 9.48
N LEU A 76 6.69 -2.25 9.20
CA LEU A 76 5.64 -1.78 10.12
C LEU A 76 4.55 -2.84 10.23
N GLN A 77 3.75 -2.71 11.30
CA GLN A 77 2.52 -3.48 11.47
C GLN A 77 1.31 -2.56 11.28
N PRO A 78 0.89 -2.27 10.02
CA PRO A 78 -0.21 -1.35 9.79
C PRO A 78 -1.55 -1.93 10.26
N ASP A 79 -2.27 -1.15 11.06
CA ASP A 79 -3.64 -1.44 11.44
C ASP A 79 -4.60 -0.71 10.50
N VAL A 80 -5.18 -1.46 9.56
CA VAL A 80 -6.07 -0.90 8.53
C VAL A 80 -7.38 -0.35 9.11
N GLN A 81 -7.82 -0.85 10.27
CA GLN A 81 -9.02 -0.35 10.96
C GLN A 81 -8.71 0.97 11.68
N ALA A 82 -7.60 1.04 12.42
CA ALA A 82 -7.18 2.28 13.08
C ALA A 82 -6.85 3.40 12.07
N LEU A 83 -6.29 3.04 10.92
CA LEU A 83 -6.06 3.96 9.81
C LEU A 83 -7.37 4.43 9.15
N ASP A 84 -8.43 3.64 9.24
CA ASP A 84 -9.67 3.83 8.50
C ASP A 84 -9.45 3.92 6.99
N VAL A 85 -8.48 3.16 6.46
CA VAL A 85 -8.16 3.16 5.04
C VAL A 85 -9.21 2.40 4.22
N ASP A 86 -9.51 2.89 3.00
CA ASP A 86 -10.52 2.24 2.14
C ASP A 86 -9.93 1.02 1.42
N PHE A 87 -8.68 1.12 0.94
CA PHE A 87 -7.95 0.04 0.29
C PHE A 87 -6.50 0.03 0.72
N TYR A 88 -5.94 -1.15 0.97
CA TYR A 88 -4.54 -1.32 1.34
C TYR A 88 -3.94 -2.53 0.63
N VAL A 89 -2.77 -2.38 0.03
CA VAL A 89 -2.13 -3.48 -0.70
C VAL A 89 -0.79 -3.87 -0.08
N ALA A 90 -0.47 -5.17 -0.14
CA ALA A 90 0.79 -5.72 0.30
C ALA A 90 1.29 -6.81 -0.65
N SER A 91 2.60 -7.04 -0.67
CA SER A 91 3.27 -8.04 -1.51
C SER A 91 4.06 -9.01 -0.67
N ALA A 92 3.79 -10.31 -0.80
CA ALA A 92 4.42 -11.35 0.02
C ALA A 92 5.94 -11.39 -0.12
N HIS A 93 6.48 -11.20 -1.34
CA HIS A 93 7.93 -11.30 -1.58
C HIS A 93 8.77 -10.24 -0.84
N LYS A 94 8.15 -9.17 -0.35
CA LYS A 94 8.81 -8.17 0.51
C LYS A 94 8.70 -8.51 2.00
N MET A 95 7.83 -9.47 2.34
CA MET A 95 7.53 -9.93 3.70
C MET A 95 8.10 -11.34 3.95
N CYS A 96 9.30 -11.64 3.49
CA CYS A 96 9.93 -12.97 3.56
C CYS A 96 9.12 -14.08 2.88
N GLY A 97 8.11 -13.74 2.09
CA GLY A 97 7.20 -14.66 1.43
C GLY A 97 7.54 -14.91 -0.04
N PRO A 98 6.72 -15.71 -0.73
CA PRO A 98 6.94 -16.07 -2.11
C PRO A 98 6.62 -14.93 -3.08
N THR A 99 7.21 -14.99 -4.28
CA THR A 99 6.80 -14.15 -5.42
C THR A 99 5.42 -14.58 -5.96
N GLY A 100 4.76 -13.68 -6.71
CA GLY A 100 3.51 -14.00 -7.40
C GLY A 100 2.27 -14.06 -6.51
N VAL A 101 2.37 -13.60 -5.26
CA VAL A 101 1.25 -13.49 -4.33
C VAL A 101 1.31 -12.17 -3.56
N GLY A 102 0.15 -11.65 -3.24
CA GLY A 102 -0.04 -10.45 -2.45
C GLY A 102 -1.49 -10.37 -1.98
N MET A 103 -1.82 -9.31 -1.28
CA MET A 103 -3.19 -9.08 -0.80
C MET A 103 -3.66 -7.67 -1.13
N LEU A 104 -4.97 -7.55 -1.32
CA LEU A 104 -5.71 -6.31 -1.29
C LEU A 104 -6.73 -6.37 -0.15
N TYR A 105 -6.55 -5.51 0.85
CA TYR A 105 -7.62 -5.17 1.77
C TYR A 105 -8.54 -4.12 1.15
N GLY A 106 -9.83 -4.25 1.33
CA GLY A 106 -10.81 -3.23 0.98
C GLY A 106 -11.94 -3.20 1.99
N LYS A 107 -12.44 -2.00 2.33
CA LYS A 107 -13.67 -1.88 3.12
C LYS A 107 -14.81 -2.60 2.42
N GLU A 108 -15.57 -3.39 3.16
CA GLU A 108 -16.67 -4.18 2.62
C GLU A 108 -17.69 -3.33 1.84
N SER A 109 -17.98 -2.11 2.30
CA SER A 109 -18.86 -1.18 1.62
C SER A 109 -18.42 -0.85 0.19
N TRP A 110 -17.13 -0.69 -0.02
CA TRP A 110 -16.55 -0.51 -1.35
C TRP A 110 -16.57 -1.79 -2.17
N LEU A 111 -16.11 -2.90 -1.58
CA LEU A 111 -16.05 -4.18 -2.30
C LEU A 111 -17.42 -4.67 -2.77
N ARG A 112 -18.48 -4.39 -2.02
CA ARG A 112 -19.86 -4.73 -2.44
C ARG A 112 -20.32 -3.94 -3.67
N THR A 113 -19.90 -2.70 -3.81
CA THR A 113 -20.33 -1.82 -4.92
C THR A 113 -19.47 -1.94 -6.18
N LEU A 114 -18.19 -2.27 -6.04
CA LEU A 114 -17.29 -2.43 -7.17
C LEU A 114 -17.66 -3.65 -8.03
N PRO A 115 -17.57 -3.57 -9.36
CA PRO A 115 -17.69 -4.75 -10.21
C PRO A 115 -16.47 -5.68 -10.00
N PRO A 116 -16.58 -6.98 -10.32
CA PRO A 116 -15.42 -7.87 -10.34
C PRO A 116 -14.38 -7.37 -11.33
N TYR A 117 -13.11 -7.57 -11.01
CA TYR A 117 -12.00 -7.14 -11.87
C TYR A 117 -11.77 -8.12 -13.05
N GLN A 118 -11.91 -9.41 -12.80
CA GLN A 118 -11.75 -10.48 -13.77
C GLN A 118 -12.93 -11.46 -13.69
N GLY A 119 -13.21 -12.16 -14.78
CA GLY A 119 -14.16 -13.27 -14.81
C GLY A 119 -13.43 -14.61 -14.84
N GLY A 120 -14.05 -15.64 -14.25
CA GLY A 120 -13.49 -16.99 -14.20
C GLY A 120 -14.30 -17.91 -13.30
N GLY A 121 -13.81 -19.11 -13.04
CA GLY A 121 -14.37 -20.02 -12.04
C GLY A 121 -14.32 -19.41 -10.63
N GLU A 122 -15.06 -19.97 -9.70
CA GLU A 122 -15.14 -19.62 -8.27
C GLU A 122 -15.78 -18.26 -7.97
N MET A 123 -15.62 -17.25 -8.84
CA MET A 123 -16.10 -15.87 -8.61
C MET A 123 -17.55 -15.63 -9.07
N ILE A 124 -18.17 -16.58 -9.70
CA ILE A 124 -19.56 -16.55 -10.18
C ILE A 124 -20.50 -17.33 -9.26
N ALA A 125 -21.74 -16.86 -9.10
CA ALA A 125 -22.82 -17.60 -8.42
C ALA A 125 -23.69 -18.30 -9.45
N GLU A 126 -24.13 -17.59 -10.49
CA GLU A 126 -24.99 -18.11 -11.54
C GLU A 126 -24.62 -17.48 -12.89
N VAL A 127 -24.68 -18.27 -13.96
CA VAL A 127 -24.48 -17.80 -15.33
C VAL A 127 -25.63 -18.32 -16.20
N THR A 128 -26.33 -17.38 -16.85
CA THR A 128 -27.30 -17.66 -17.90
C THR A 128 -26.91 -16.92 -19.16
N PHE A 129 -27.62 -17.11 -20.27
CA PHE A 129 -27.39 -16.33 -21.48
C PHE A 129 -27.73 -14.86 -21.32
N GLU A 130 -28.63 -14.53 -20.39
CA GLU A 130 -29.14 -13.18 -20.18
C GLU A 130 -28.41 -12.44 -19.05
N LYS A 131 -27.89 -13.20 -18.05
CA LYS A 131 -27.34 -12.59 -16.84
C LYS A 131 -26.29 -13.45 -16.17
N THR A 132 -25.30 -12.76 -15.60
CA THR A 132 -24.32 -13.37 -14.67
C THR A 132 -24.48 -12.72 -13.30
N THR A 133 -24.50 -13.53 -12.25
CA THR A 133 -24.40 -13.08 -10.86
C THR A 133 -23.08 -13.57 -10.27
N TYR A 134 -22.59 -12.87 -9.27
CA TYR A 134 -21.27 -13.10 -8.72
C TYR A 134 -21.33 -13.67 -7.31
N ALA A 135 -20.31 -14.42 -6.94
CA ALA A 135 -20.15 -14.96 -5.60
C ALA A 135 -20.03 -13.84 -4.55
N ASP A 136 -20.25 -14.21 -3.29
CA ASP A 136 -20.02 -13.30 -2.17
C ASP A 136 -18.54 -12.95 -2.00
N LEU A 137 -18.29 -11.91 -1.22
CA LEU A 137 -16.93 -11.52 -0.82
C LEU A 137 -16.29 -12.63 0.05
N PRO A 138 -15.01 -12.90 -0.10
CA PRO A 138 -14.05 -12.26 -1.02
C PRO A 138 -14.03 -12.86 -2.43
N HIS A 139 -14.68 -13.99 -2.68
CA HIS A 139 -14.60 -14.79 -3.92
C HIS A 139 -14.97 -14.01 -5.19
N LYS A 140 -15.84 -13.02 -5.08
CA LYS A 140 -16.18 -12.08 -6.17
C LYS A 140 -14.96 -11.51 -6.89
N PHE A 141 -13.83 -11.35 -6.19
CA PHE A 141 -12.59 -10.77 -6.73
C PHE A 141 -11.48 -11.80 -6.95
N GLU A 142 -11.76 -13.09 -6.74
CA GLU A 142 -10.79 -14.17 -6.82
C GLU A 142 -11.17 -15.13 -7.97
N ALA A 143 -10.83 -14.72 -9.21
CA ALA A 143 -11.20 -15.46 -10.41
C ALA A 143 -10.25 -16.62 -10.69
N GLY A 144 -10.79 -17.83 -10.77
CA GLY A 144 -10.07 -19.07 -11.06
C GLY A 144 -9.36 -19.67 -9.83
N THR A 145 -8.73 -20.81 -10.02
CA THR A 145 -7.97 -21.48 -8.95
C THR A 145 -6.85 -20.56 -8.44
N PRO A 146 -6.83 -20.22 -7.15
CA PRO A 146 -5.82 -19.30 -6.60
C PRO A 146 -4.43 -19.96 -6.56
N ASN A 147 -3.40 -19.13 -6.35
CA ASN A 147 -2.04 -19.62 -6.03
C ASN A 147 -2.01 -20.22 -4.62
N ILE A 148 -2.49 -21.47 -4.48
CA ILE A 148 -2.68 -22.14 -3.19
C ILE A 148 -1.35 -22.23 -2.43
N CYS A 149 -0.29 -22.72 -3.09
CA CYS A 149 1.04 -22.84 -2.46
C CYS A 149 1.58 -21.47 -2.01
N GLY A 150 1.41 -20.44 -2.85
CA GLY A 150 1.81 -19.08 -2.51
C GLY A 150 1.05 -18.50 -1.32
N GLY A 151 -0.26 -18.73 -1.24
CA GLY A 151 -1.08 -18.31 -0.11
C GLY A 151 -0.65 -18.95 1.21
N ILE A 152 -0.44 -20.28 1.22
CA ILE A 152 0.05 -21.01 2.40
C ILE A 152 1.44 -20.52 2.82
N ALA A 153 2.35 -20.39 1.86
CA ALA A 153 3.70 -19.91 2.14
C ALA A 153 3.72 -18.44 2.63
N PHE A 154 2.78 -17.61 2.16
CA PHE A 154 2.63 -16.25 2.68
C PHE A 154 2.18 -16.23 4.15
N GLY A 155 1.25 -17.12 4.54
CA GLY A 155 0.87 -17.32 5.94
C GLY A 155 2.08 -17.67 6.82
N ALA A 156 2.89 -18.65 6.42
CA ALA A 156 4.10 -19.04 7.13
C ALA A 156 5.13 -17.88 7.23
N ALA A 157 5.25 -17.06 6.19
CA ALA A 157 6.13 -15.88 6.22
C ALA A 157 5.65 -14.83 7.24
N ILE A 158 4.34 -14.60 7.35
CA ILE A 158 3.76 -13.71 8.36
C ILE A 158 4.03 -14.25 9.78
N GLU A 159 3.86 -15.55 10.01
CA GLU A 159 4.19 -16.18 11.28
C GLU A 159 5.66 -16.03 11.64
N TYR A 160 6.56 -16.19 10.67
CA TYR A 160 7.99 -15.96 10.83
C TYR A 160 8.30 -14.53 11.25
N MET A 161 7.77 -13.53 10.56
CA MET A 161 7.95 -12.12 10.92
C MET A 161 7.41 -11.80 12.32
N ASN A 162 6.23 -12.32 12.66
CA ASN A 162 5.64 -12.16 13.98
C ASN A 162 6.51 -12.81 15.09
N SER A 163 7.19 -13.93 14.80
CA SER A 163 8.09 -14.58 15.74
C SER A 163 9.35 -13.76 16.07
N ILE A 164 9.82 -12.94 15.13
CA ILE A 164 10.90 -11.97 15.35
C ILE A 164 10.38 -10.75 16.11
N GLY A 165 9.21 -10.26 15.72
CA GLY A 165 8.56 -9.05 16.25
C GLY A 165 8.98 -7.78 15.54
N PHE A 166 7.98 -6.96 15.18
CA PHE A 166 8.21 -5.74 14.38
C PHE A 166 9.04 -4.68 15.11
N GLU A 167 8.97 -4.61 16.43
CA GLU A 167 9.84 -3.71 17.22
C GLU A 167 11.32 -4.07 17.08
N ALA A 168 11.65 -5.37 17.11
CA ALA A 168 13.01 -5.85 16.94
C ALA A 168 13.51 -5.60 15.51
N ILE A 169 12.65 -5.83 14.50
CA ILE A 169 12.95 -5.56 13.09
C ILE A 169 13.25 -4.06 12.92
N ALA A 170 12.33 -3.19 13.33
CA ALA A 170 12.47 -1.75 13.18
C ALA A 170 13.73 -1.20 13.87
N LYS A 171 14.02 -1.68 15.09
CA LYS A 171 15.22 -1.28 15.82
C LYS A 171 16.50 -1.65 15.08
N TYR A 172 16.62 -2.90 14.63
CA TYR A 172 17.82 -3.37 13.93
C TYR A 172 18.00 -2.67 12.58
N GLU A 173 16.93 -2.47 11.84
CA GLU A 173 16.96 -1.74 10.58
C GLU A 173 17.39 -0.28 10.76
N HIS A 174 16.94 0.36 11.84
CA HIS A 174 17.36 1.73 12.16
C HIS A 174 18.86 1.82 12.51
N GLU A 175 19.37 0.86 13.28
CA GLU A 175 20.81 0.75 13.59
C GLU A 175 21.63 0.59 12.30
N LEU A 176 21.17 -0.22 11.35
CA LEU A 176 21.82 -0.41 10.06
C LEU A 176 21.74 0.85 9.17
N LEU A 177 20.60 1.53 9.18
CA LEU A 177 20.40 2.78 8.44
C LEU A 177 21.39 3.86 8.91
N ASP A 178 21.50 4.06 10.22
CA ASP A 178 22.42 5.02 10.82
C ASP A 178 23.86 4.70 10.48
N TYR A 179 24.26 3.45 10.66
CA TYR A 179 25.61 3.00 10.36
C TYR A 179 25.95 3.22 8.87
N ALA A 180 25.07 2.78 7.97
CA ALA A 180 25.30 2.90 6.55
C ALA A 180 25.30 4.37 6.09
N THR A 181 24.38 5.19 6.62
CA THR A 181 24.34 6.63 6.33
C THR A 181 25.65 7.32 6.72
N GLN A 182 26.17 7.05 7.92
CA GLN A 182 27.43 7.62 8.39
C GLN A 182 28.59 7.21 7.46
N LYS A 183 28.66 5.92 7.11
CA LYS A 183 29.72 5.40 6.23
C LYS A 183 29.66 5.97 4.80
N LEU A 184 28.47 6.14 4.27
CA LEU A 184 28.29 6.73 2.94
C LEU A 184 28.68 8.21 2.91
N LEU A 185 28.40 8.97 3.97
CA LEU A 185 28.77 10.39 4.08
C LEU A 185 30.27 10.61 4.26
N GLU A 186 31.07 9.58 4.60
CA GLU A 186 32.54 9.66 4.59
C GLU A 186 33.13 9.69 3.16
N ILE A 187 32.32 9.39 2.12
CA ILE A 187 32.77 9.33 0.73
C ILE A 187 32.63 10.72 0.10
N ASP A 188 33.73 11.31 -0.30
CA ASP A 188 33.78 12.63 -0.95
C ASP A 188 32.93 12.65 -2.23
N GLY A 189 32.06 13.66 -2.34
CA GLY A 189 31.20 13.88 -3.51
C GLY A 189 29.94 13.01 -3.55
N LEU A 190 29.73 12.08 -2.59
CA LEU A 190 28.50 11.32 -2.49
C LEU A 190 27.38 12.21 -1.94
N LYS A 191 26.21 12.11 -2.53
CA LYS A 191 24.98 12.79 -2.06
C LYS A 191 23.86 11.78 -1.85
N ILE A 192 23.32 11.75 -0.63
CA ILE A 192 22.15 10.95 -0.29
C ILE A 192 20.89 11.76 -0.62
N TYR A 193 19.92 11.13 -1.27
CA TYR A 193 18.59 11.67 -1.50
C TYR A 193 17.58 11.00 -0.56
N GLY A 194 16.55 11.75 -0.14
CA GLY A 194 15.59 11.25 0.85
C GLY A 194 16.17 11.26 2.26
N THR A 195 16.30 12.46 2.81
CA THR A 195 16.90 12.73 4.13
C THR A 195 15.85 13.00 5.19
N SER A 196 14.59 12.58 4.97
CA SER A 196 13.52 12.69 5.96
C SER A 196 13.91 11.98 7.27
N GLU A 197 13.56 12.58 8.39
CA GLU A 197 13.74 11.97 9.73
C GLU A 197 12.85 10.73 9.89
N GLN A 198 11.69 10.72 9.24
CA GLN A 198 10.77 9.60 9.24
C GLN A 198 11.04 8.70 8.03
N LYS A 199 11.96 7.77 8.18
CA LYS A 199 12.30 6.83 7.09
C LYS A 199 12.67 5.44 7.62
N THR A 200 12.56 4.46 6.73
CA THR A 200 13.03 3.09 6.92
C THR A 200 14.43 2.89 6.31
N SER A 201 14.95 1.67 6.39
CA SER A 201 16.30 1.27 5.98
C SER A 201 16.56 1.30 4.46
N VAL A 202 16.01 2.28 3.74
CA VAL A 202 16.28 2.56 2.32
C VAL A 202 17.22 3.76 2.21
N ILE A 203 18.34 3.61 1.52
CA ILE A 203 19.35 4.65 1.27
C ILE A 203 19.51 4.83 -0.24
#